data_c416db70f9c160c27d6dad0ef7f08077
#
_entry.id   c416db70f9c160c27d6dad0ef7f08077
#
_cell.length_a   1.000
_cell.length_b   1.000
_cell.length_c   1.000
_cell.angle_alpha   90.00
_cell.angle_beta   90.00
_cell.angle_gamma   90.00
#
_symmetry.space_group_name_H-M   'P 1'
#
loop_
_entity.id
_entity.type
_entity.pdbx_description
1 polymer ?
#
loop_
_entity_poly.entity_id
_entity_poly.type
_entity_poly.pdbx_seq_one_letter_code
_entity_poly.pdbx_strand_id
1 'polypeptide(L)'
;MDLHIGENITTLRDCAALLIPMGTPVTIPEGSQVMITQALGSSYTVNINGNLARIESGDADALGLESTPQEAEKSKVVAGPVDEDALWAALEQCYDPEIPVNIVDLGLIYHCDVTPLDPGNRVDVIMTLTAAGCGMGPIIVEDARARLLDVDNVTEVEVDLVFDPPWDRSMMSDEAKLQLGMF
;
A
#
# COMPACT_ATOMS: atom_id res chain seq x y z
N MET A 1 3.93 5.02 -22.87
CA MET A 1 2.62 4.60 -23.43
C MET A 1 1.56 5.30 -22.64
N ASP A 2 0.69 6.03 -23.30
CA ASP A 2 -0.35 6.82 -22.64
C ASP A 2 -1.37 5.87 -22.05
N LEU A 3 -1.48 5.88 -20.72
CA LEU A 3 -2.59 5.26 -20.01
C LEU A 3 -3.88 5.96 -20.45
N HIS A 4 -4.74 5.24 -21.16
CA HIS A 4 -6.00 5.75 -21.68
C HIS A 4 -7.04 5.89 -20.57
N ILE A 5 -6.81 6.83 -19.64
CA ILE A 5 -7.79 7.18 -18.62
C ILE A 5 -9.01 7.78 -19.33
N GLY A 6 -10.19 7.19 -19.08
CA GLY A 6 -11.45 7.59 -19.69
C GLY A 6 -11.84 6.82 -20.95
N GLU A 7 -11.04 5.87 -21.41
CA GLU A 7 -11.39 4.98 -22.51
C GLU A 7 -12.10 3.70 -22.02
N ASN A 8 -13.04 3.23 -22.83
CA ASN A 8 -13.68 1.93 -22.61
C ASN A 8 -12.78 0.84 -23.17
N ILE A 9 -12.41 -0.09 -22.32
CA ILE A 9 -11.67 -1.29 -22.67
C ILE A 9 -12.54 -2.52 -22.46
N THR A 10 -12.24 -3.56 -23.21
CA THR A 10 -12.88 -4.87 -23.04
C THR A 10 -11.90 -5.80 -22.34
N THR A 11 -12.35 -6.42 -21.26
CA THR A 11 -11.52 -7.39 -20.52
C THR A 11 -11.17 -8.59 -21.41
N LEU A 12 -9.91 -8.97 -21.40
CA LEU A 12 -9.36 -10.06 -22.22
C LEU A 12 -9.49 -11.44 -21.55
N ARG A 13 -9.71 -11.46 -20.25
CA ARG A 13 -9.98 -12.64 -19.43
C ARG A 13 -10.75 -12.27 -18.18
N ASP A 14 -11.22 -13.27 -17.44
CA ASP A 14 -11.79 -13.06 -16.12
C ASP A 14 -10.72 -12.45 -15.20
N CYS A 15 -11.07 -11.41 -14.45
CA CYS A 15 -10.16 -10.78 -13.49
C CYS A 15 -10.83 -10.54 -12.14
N ALA A 16 -10.05 -10.69 -11.09
CA ALA A 16 -10.49 -10.36 -9.74
C ALA A 16 -10.48 -8.85 -9.53
N ALA A 17 -11.51 -8.33 -8.88
CA ALA A 17 -11.63 -6.92 -8.54
C ALA A 17 -12.31 -6.74 -7.19
N LEU A 18 -12.11 -5.58 -6.58
CA LEU A 18 -12.75 -5.18 -5.33
C LEU A 18 -13.66 -3.98 -5.60
N LEU A 19 -14.95 -4.10 -5.29
CA LEU A 19 -15.90 -2.99 -5.42
C LEU A 19 -15.57 -1.88 -4.42
N ILE A 20 -15.52 -0.65 -4.90
CA ILE A 20 -15.32 0.53 -4.07
C ILE A 20 -16.69 1.19 -3.80
N PRO A 21 -17.00 1.61 -2.57
CA PRO A 21 -16.17 1.63 -1.35
C PRO A 21 -16.32 0.38 -0.46
N MET A 22 -17.11 -0.60 -0.84
CA MET A 22 -17.50 -1.73 0.02
C MET A 22 -16.40 -2.77 0.21
N GLY A 23 -15.35 -2.80 -0.63
CA GLY A 23 -14.31 -3.82 -0.59
C GLY A 23 -14.81 -5.24 -0.90
N THR A 24 -15.99 -5.37 -1.52
CA THR A 24 -16.55 -6.67 -1.86
C THR A 24 -15.79 -7.28 -3.04
N PRO A 25 -15.23 -8.50 -2.91
CA PRO A 25 -14.57 -9.16 -4.01
C PRO A 25 -15.59 -9.56 -5.10
N VAL A 26 -15.28 -9.23 -6.32
CA VAL A 26 -16.07 -9.59 -7.51
C VAL A 26 -15.14 -10.09 -8.60
N THR A 27 -15.67 -10.91 -9.49
CA THR A 27 -14.98 -11.31 -10.71
C THR A 27 -15.61 -10.58 -11.88
N ILE A 28 -14.79 -9.86 -12.63
CA ILE A 28 -15.20 -9.22 -13.89
C ILE A 28 -14.98 -10.23 -15.00
N PRO A 29 -16.04 -10.69 -15.69
CA PRO A 29 -15.90 -11.69 -16.73
C PRO A 29 -15.15 -11.17 -17.96
N GLU A 30 -14.52 -12.09 -18.70
CA GLU A 30 -13.99 -11.82 -20.03
C GLU A 30 -15.05 -11.18 -20.93
N GLY A 31 -14.65 -10.22 -21.74
CA GLY A 31 -15.53 -9.50 -22.66
C GLY A 31 -16.35 -8.37 -22.00
N SER A 32 -16.15 -8.08 -20.74
CA SER A 32 -16.81 -6.97 -20.06
C SER A 32 -16.24 -5.64 -20.51
N GLN A 33 -17.12 -4.66 -20.77
CA GLN A 33 -16.69 -3.29 -21.03
C GLN A 33 -16.48 -2.56 -19.73
N VAL A 34 -15.27 -2.08 -19.50
CA VAL A 34 -14.87 -1.30 -18.34
C VAL A 34 -14.16 -0.02 -18.78
N MET A 35 -14.31 1.04 -18.01
CA MET A 35 -13.63 2.32 -18.27
C MET A 35 -12.62 2.56 -17.17
N ILE A 36 -11.34 2.72 -17.52
CA ILE A 36 -10.32 3.10 -16.54
C ILE A 36 -10.56 4.54 -16.12
N THR A 37 -10.87 4.73 -14.83
CA THR A 37 -11.06 6.07 -14.25
C THR A 37 -9.80 6.58 -13.58
N GLN A 38 -8.96 5.69 -13.09
CA GLN A 38 -7.73 6.04 -12.38
C GLN A 38 -6.71 4.90 -12.45
N ALA A 39 -5.45 5.26 -12.54
CA ALA A 39 -4.33 4.36 -12.39
C ALA A 39 -3.40 4.96 -11.34
N LEU A 40 -3.26 4.29 -10.22
CA LEU A 40 -2.42 4.71 -9.10
C LEU A 40 -1.50 3.58 -8.67
N GLY A 41 -0.22 3.77 -8.95
CA GLY A 41 0.81 2.82 -8.52
C GLY A 41 0.51 1.39 -8.99
N SER A 42 0.19 0.53 -8.05
CA SER A 42 -0.02 -0.91 -8.24
C SER A 42 -1.48 -1.31 -8.50
N SER A 43 -2.37 -0.38 -8.81
CA SER A 43 -3.78 -0.72 -9.03
C SER A 43 -4.47 0.19 -10.04
N TYR A 44 -5.51 -0.37 -10.68
CA TYR A 44 -6.38 0.32 -11.63
C TYR A 44 -7.78 0.43 -11.04
N THR A 45 -8.35 1.63 -11.06
CA THR A 45 -9.77 1.80 -10.75
C THR A 45 -10.54 1.86 -12.06
N VAL A 46 -11.49 0.95 -12.21
CA VAL A 46 -12.35 0.87 -13.39
C VAL A 46 -13.80 1.11 -13.01
N ASN A 47 -14.53 1.71 -13.93
CA ASN A 47 -15.99 1.80 -13.84
C ASN A 47 -16.59 0.65 -14.65
N ILE A 48 -17.40 -0.17 -14.01
CA ILE A 48 -18.19 -1.23 -14.66
C ILE A 48 -19.67 -1.03 -14.31
N ASN A 49 -20.49 -0.80 -15.31
CA ASN A 49 -21.95 -0.60 -15.14
C ASN A 49 -22.33 0.45 -14.08
N GLY A 50 -21.52 1.49 -13.92
CA GLY A 50 -21.75 2.55 -12.93
C GLY A 50 -21.17 2.28 -11.54
N ASN A 51 -20.55 1.13 -11.32
CA ASN A 51 -19.83 0.80 -10.09
C ASN A 51 -18.32 0.95 -10.28
N LEU A 52 -17.65 1.44 -9.26
CA LEU A 52 -16.19 1.50 -9.25
C LEU A 52 -15.64 0.19 -8.68
N ALA A 53 -14.66 -0.37 -9.36
CA ALA A 53 -13.93 -1.55 -8.93
C ALA A 53 -12.43 -1.33 -9.04
N ARG A 54 -11.68 -1.81 -8.07
CA ARG A 54 -10.23 -1.81 -8.06
C ARG A 54 -9.71 -3.14 -8.58
N ILE A 55 -8.81 -3.08 -9.54
CA ILE A 55 -8.08 -4.22 -10.11
C ILE A 55 -6.61 -4.04 -9.76
N GLU A 56 -5.98 -5.07 -9.23
CA GLU A 56 -4.56 -5.04 -8.92
C GLU A 56 -3.71 -5.12 -10.21
N SER A 57 -2.49 -4.60 -10.15
CA SER A 57 -1.57 -4.59 -11.32
C SER A 57 -1.24 -6.00 -11.85
N GLY A 58 -1.31 -7.01 -10.99
CA GLY A 58 -1.16 -8.40 -11.38
C GLY A 58 -2.19 -8.88 -12.41
N ASP A 59 -3.33 -8.20 -12.50
CA ASP A 59 -4.41 -8.48 -13.46
C ASP A 59 -4.51 -7.42 -14.57
N ALA A 60 -3.47 -6.58 -14.74
CA ALA A 60 -3.42 -5.54 -15.77
C ALA A 60 -3.52 -6.12 -17.20
N ASP A 61 -3.03 -7.34 -17.41
CA ASP A 61 -3.14 -8.08 -18.66
C ASP A 61 -4.61 -8.35 -19.05
N ALA A 62 -5.50 -8.51 -18.07
CA ALA A 62 -6.94 -8.62 -18.32
C ALA A 62 -7.54 -7.35 -18.92
N LEU A 63 -6.91 -6.19 -18.67
CA LEU A 63 -7.29 -4.91 -19.25
C LEU A 63 -6.57 -4.60 -20.59
N GLY A 64 -5.78 -5.56 -21.11
CA GLY A 64 -4.97 -5.34 -22.30
C GLY A 64 -3.81 -4.35 -22.11
N LEU A 65 -3.50 -4.04 -20.84
CA LEU A 65 -2.35 -3.24 -20.48
C LEU A 65 -1.14 -4.18 -20.35
N GLU A 66 0.00 -3.74 -20.86
CA GLU A 66 1.24 -4.46 -20.55
C GLU A 66 1.41 -4.39 -19.03
N SER A 67 1.31 -5.54 -18.37
CA SER A 67 1.76 -5.65 -17.00
C SER A 67 3.21 -5.22 -17.00
N THR A 68 3.47 -4.02 -16.48
CA THR A 68 4.87 -3.64 -16.22
C THR A 68 5.40 -4.69 -15.27
N PRO A 69 6.52 -5.35 -15.58
CA PRO A 69 7.04 -6.45 -14.76
C PRO A 69 7.54 -5.98 -13.40
N GLN A 70 7.02 -4.89 -12.89
CA GLN A 70 7.52 -4.25 -11.69
C GLN A 70 6.87 -4.74 -10.39
N GLU A 71 5.87 -5.63 -10.45
CA GLU A 71 5.20 -6.11 -9.22
C GLU A 71 4.74 -7.58 -9.25
N ALA A 72 5.13 -8.39 -10.20
CA ALA A 72 5.01 -9.85 -10.13
C ALA A 72 6.30 -10.53 -9.66
N GLU A 73 7.28 -9.77 -9.21
CA GLU A 73 8.31 -10.31 -8.35
C GLU A 73 7.75 -10.29 -6.91
N LYS A 74 6.93 -11.27 -6.57
CA LYS A 74 6.88 -11.76 -5.19
C LYS A 74 8.31 -11.77 -4.71
N SER A 75 8.59 -10.98 -3.69
CA SER A 75 9.87 -10.85 -3.01
C SER A 75 10.68 -12.11 -3.21
N LYS A 76 11.74 -12.04 -4.01
CA LYS A 76 12.63 -13.18 -4.13
C LYS A 76 13.25 -13.35 -2.76
N VAL A 77 12.82 -14.39 -2.07
CA VAL A 77 13.49 -14.82 -0.84
C VAL A 77 14.88 -15.28 -1.27
N VAL A 78 15.79 -14.33 -1.36
CA VAL A 78 17.22 -14.59 -1.47
C VAL A 78 17.68 -14.75 -0.03
N ALA A 79 18.26 -15.89 0.32
CA ALA A 79 18.80 -16.10 1.65
C ALA A 79 19.80 -14.97 1.98
N GLY A 80 19.42 -14.09 2.90
CA GLY A 80 20.23 -12.93 3.27
C GLY A 80 19.51 -11.96 4.21
N PRO A 81 20.24 -10.99 4.75
CA PRO A 81 19.66 -9.95 5.59
C PRO A 81 18.71 -9.04 4.78
N VAL A 82 17.75 -8.47 5.44
CA VAL A 82 16.90 -7.41 4.89
C VAL A 82 17.72 -6.11 4.88
N ASP A 83 17.52 -5.32 3.83
CA ASP A 83 18.03 -3.96 3.79
C ASP A 83 17.11 -3.07 4.64
N GLU A 84 17.63 -2.60 5.76
CA GLU A 84 16.88 -1.72 6.68
C GLU A 84 16.49 -0.38 6.01
N ASP A 85 17.33 0.15 5.14
CA ASP A 85 17.02 1.38 4.39
C ASP A 85 15.82 1.17 3.45
N ALA A 86 15.67 -0.03 2.88
CA ALA A 86 14.52 -0.39 2.06
C ALA A 86 13.23 -0.49 2.90
N LEU A 87 13.31 -0.96 4.15
CA LEU A 87 12.15 -0.98 5.07
C LEU A 87 11.67 0.44 5.38
N TRP A 88 12.59 1.34 5.72
CA TRP A 88 12.25 2.74 5.99
C TRP A 88 11.69 3.43 4.76
N ALA A 89 12.29 3.22 3.58
CA ALA A 89 11.78 3.75 2.32
C ALA A 89 10.36 3.24 2.00
N ALA A 90 10.04 1.99 2.34
CA ALA A 90 8.71 1.44 2.19
C ALA A 90 7.69 2.10 3.12
N LEU A 91 8.07 2.33 4.39
CA LEU A 91 7.23 3.02 5.38
C LEU A 91 7.01 4.51 5.03
N GLU A 92 7.99 5.18 4.44
CA GLU A 92 7.87 6.56 3.95
C GLU A 92 6.85 6.72 2.81
N GLN A 93 6.46 5.64 2.16
CA GLN A 93 5.41 5.65 1.15
C GLN A 93 3.99 5.49 1.74
N CYS A 94 3.88 5.25 3.03
CA CYS A 94 2.60 5.21 3.74
C CYS A 94 2.24 6.61 4.22
N TYR A 95 1.04 7.07 3.89
CA TYR A 95 0.55 8.40 4.28
C TYR A 95 -0.66 8.28 5.17
N ASP A 96 -0.76 9.19 6.14
CA ASP A 96 -2.02 9.39 6.86
C ASP A 96 -3.05 9.98 5.88
N PRO A 97 -4.27 9.44 5.77
CA PRO A 97 -5.26 9.93 4.80
C PRO A 97 -5.76 11.35 5.11
N GLU A 98 -5.59 11.83 6.32
CA GLU A 98 -6.01 13.18 6.74
C GLU A 98 -4.86 14.20 6.71
N ILE A 99 -3.62 13.72 6.77
CA ILE A 99 -2.41 14.57 6.86
C ILE A 99 -1.50 14.24 5.68
N PRO A 100 -1.16 15.19 4.80
CA PRO A 100 -0.36 14.92 3.59
C PRO A 100 1.14 14.74 3.90
N VAL A 101 1.44 13.97 4.93
CA VAL A 101 2.80 13.63 5.39
C VAL A 101 2.85 12.13 5.63
N ASN A 102 3.98 11.51 5.32
CA ASN A 102 4.15 10.07 5.54
C ASN A 102 4.25 9.73 7.04
N ILE A 103 3.97 8.47 7.36
CA ILE A 103 3.91 8.02 8.75
C ILE A 103 5.26 8.04 9.48
N VAL A 104 6.38 7.98 8.75
CA VAL A 104 7.73 8.07 9.31
C VAL A 104 8.01 9.49 9.75
N ASP A 105 7.78 10.47 8.88
CA ASP A 105 7.97 11.89 9.18
C ASP A 105 6.99 12.42 10.23
N LEU A 106 5.80 11.83 10.32
CA LEU A 106 4.86 12.10 11.41
C LEU A 106 5.34 11.56 12.75
N GLY A 107 6.37 10.71 12.78
CA GLY A 107 6.86 10.10 14.02
C GLY A 107 5.92 9.04 14.58
N LEU A 108 5.16 8.37 13.70
CA LEU A 108 4.22 7.32 14.10
C LEU A 108 4.88 5.95 14.31
N ILE A 109 6.08 5.75 13.78
CA ILE A 109 6.84 4.51 13.92
C ILE A 109 7.71 4.59 15.18
N TYR A 110 7.45 3.72 16.14
CA TYR A 110 8.22 3.66 17.38
C TYR A 110 9.38 2.69 17.30
N HIS A 111 9.15 1.51 16.70
CA HIS A 111 10.16 0.48 16.49
C HIS A 111 9.93 -0.22 15.16
N CYS A 112 11.02 -0.64 14.55
CA CYS A 112 11.05 -1.49 13.37
C CYS A 112 12.21 -2.48 13.55
N ASP A 113 11.90 -3.70 13.93
CA ASP A 113 12.89 -4.75 14.22
C ASP A 113 12.82 -5.85 13.17
N VAL A 114 13.97 -6.43 12.84
CA VAL A 114 14.10 -7.54 11.89
C VAL A 114 14.55 -8.78 12.62
N THR A 115 13.76 -9.85 12.54
CA THR A 115 14.11 -11.15 13.07
C THR A 115 14.37 -12.12 11.93
N PRO A 116 15.60 -12.71 11.84
CA PRO A 116 15.89 -13.69 10.81
C PRO A 116 15.04 -14.95 10.97
N LEU A 117 14.50 -15.41 9.85
CA LEU A 117 13.79 -16.68 9.72
C LEU A 117 14.51 -17.59 8.71
N ASP A 118 14.10 -18.82 8.60
CA ASP A 118 14.57 -19.76 7.57
C ASP A 118 13.37 -20.37 6.82
N PRO A 119 13.08 -19.92 5.59
CA PRO A 119 13.75 -18.87 4.82
C PRO A 119 13.20 -17.45 5.11
N GLY A 120 14.02 -16.42 4.89
CA GLY A 120 13.62 -15.02 4.89
C GLY A 120 13.77 -14.32 6.23
N ASN A 121 12.95 -13.29 6.45
CA ASN A 121 12.99 -12.49 7.67
C ASN A 121 11.57 -12.06 8.06
N ARG A 122 11.37 -11.87 9.36
CA ARG A 122 10.17 -11.26 9.94
C ARG A 122 10.49 -9.82 10.30
N VAL A 123 9.58 -8.94 10.00
CA VAL A 123 9.65 -7.52 10.40
C VAL A 123 8.55 -7.24 11.41
N ASP A 124 8.94 -6.78 12.58
CA ASP A 124 8.03 -6.40 13.66
C ASP A 124 8.04 -4.88 13.78
N VAL A 125 6.90 -4.24 13.57
CA VAL A 125 6.73 -2.79 13.63
C VAL A 125 5.80 -2.43 14.77
N ILE A 126 6.23 -1.50 15.61
CA ILE A 126 5.38 -0.88 16.62
C ILE A 126 5.11 0.56 16.18
N MET A 127 3.84 0.90 15.99
CA MET A 127 3.43 2.22 15.54
C MET A 127 2.26 2.76 16.36
N THR A 128 2.00 4.05 16.20
CA THR A 128 0.87 4.74 16.80
C THR A 128 0.09 5.56 15.77
N LEU A 129 -0.91 6.27 16.21
CA LEU A 129 -1.72 7.20 15.41
C LEU A 129 -1.70 8.59 16.04
N THR A 130 -1.94 9.61 15.22
CA THR A 130 -2.05 11.01 15.67
C THR A 130 -3.24 11.24 16.60
N ALA A 131 -4.25 10.37 16.56
CA ALA A 131 -5.40 10.41 17.46
C ALA A 131 -5.84 8.99 17.85
N ALA A 132 -6.01 8.78 19.15
CA ALA A 132 -6.63 7.55 19.66
C ALA A 132 -8.11 7.50 19.20
N GLY A 133 -8.49 6.42 18.50
CA GLY A 133 -9.83 6.25 17.97
C GLY A 133 -10.04 6.72 16.55
N CYS A 134 -8.98 7.05 15.82
CA CYS A 134 -9.03 7.25 14.37
C CYS A 134 -9.49 5.95 13.69
N GLY A 135 -10.65 5.98 13.04
CA GLY A 135 -11.20 4.82 12.31
C GLY A 135 -10.34 4.36 11.15
N MET A 136 -9.30 5.13 10.78
CA MET A 136 -8.37 4.83 9.69
C MET A 136 -7.16 3.99 10.14
N GLY A 137 -6.99 3.74 11.44
CA GLY A 137 -5.86 2.97 11.98
C GLY A 137 -5.64 1.63 11.28
N PRO A 138 -6.66 0.77 11.15
CA PRO A 138 -6.53 -0.51 10.47
C PRO A 138 -6.07 -0.38 9.01
N ILE A 139 -6.46 0.67 8.31
CA ILE A 139 -6.09 0.91 6.91
C ILE A 139 -4.61 1.27 6.81
N ILE A 140 -4.10 2.12 7.69
CA ILE A 140 -2.69 2.50 7.73
C ILE A 140 -1.82 1.30 8.09
N VAL A 141 -2.24 0.48 9.05
CA VAL A 141 -1.56 -0.76 9.45
C VAL A 141 -1.46 -1.73 8.28
N GLU A 142 -2.55 -1.95 7.54
CA GLU A 142 -2.57 -2.85 6.39
C GLU A 142 -1.73 -2.31 5.23
N ASP A 143 -1.73 -0.99 4.98
CA ASP A 143 -0.88 -0.38 3.96
C ASP A 143 0.61 -0.52 4.31
N ALA A 144 1.00 -0.25 5.56
CA ALA A 144 2.35 -0.45 6.05
C ALA A 144 2.79 -1.91 5.93
N ARG A 145 1.92 -2.85 6.33
CA ARG A 145 2.18 -4.29 6.22
C ARG A 145 2.40 -4.74 4.78
N ALA A 146 1.52 -4.31 3.86
CA ALA A 146 1.62 -4.68 2.45
C ALA A 146 2.93 -4.18 1.84
N ARG A 147 3.32 -2.93 2.11
CA ARG A 147 4.56 -2.34 1.59
C ARG A 147 5.82 -2.99 2.14
N LEU A 148 5.81 -3.37 3.42
CA LEU A 148 6.94 -4.09 4.03
C LEU A 148 7.08 -5.51 3.47
N LEU A 149 5.97 -6.19 3.16
CA LEU A 149 5.99 -7.51 2.51
C LEU A 149 6.53 -7.46 1.08
N ASP A 150 6.51 -6.30 0.43
CA ASP A 150 7.09 -6.09 -0.90
C ASP A 150 8.62 -5.89 -0.86
N VAL A 151 9.20 -5.69 0.31
CA VAL A 151 10.65 -5.56 0.47
C VAL A 151 11.32 -6.93 0.34
N ASP A 152 12.42 -6.98 -0.39
CA ASP A 152 13.17 -8.22 -0.62
C ASP A 152 13.59 -8.89 0.71
N ASN A 153 13.49 -10.20 0.75
CA ASN A 153 13.81 -11.05 1.90
C ASN A 153 12.85 -10.91 3.12
N VAL A 154 11.81 -10.13 3.04
CA VAL A 154 10.74 -10.07 4.05
C VAL A 154 9.70 -11.15 3.73
N THR A 155 9.49 -12.07 4.66
CA THR A 155 8.51 -13.17 4.53
C THR A 155 7.34 -13.04 5.47
N GLU A 156 7.54 -12.37 6.60
CA GLU A 156 6.50 -12.10 7.59
C GLU A 156 6.57 -10.64 8.05
N VAL A 157 5.42 -10.04 8.28
CA VAL A 157 5.31 -8.70 8.85
C VAL A 157 4.23 -8.71 9.92
N GLU A 158 4.58 -8.21 11.09
CA GLU A 158 3.62 -7.92 12.15
C GLU A 158 3.67 -6.44 12.47
N VAL A 159 2.51 -5.80 12.52
CA VAL A 159 2.38 -4.37 12.84
C VAL A 159 1.46 -4.22 14.04
N ASP A 160 2.04 -3.80 15.16
CA ASP A 160 1.32 -3.54 16.40
C ASP A 160 0.99 -2.06 16.54
N LEU A 161 -0.29 -1.77 16.79
CA LEU A 161 -0.76 -0.43 17.04
C LEU A 161 -0.84 -0.18 18.55
N VAL A 162 -0.06 0.78 19.02
CA VAL A 162 0.00 1.16 20.45
C VAL A 162 -0.38 2.64 20.63
N PHE A 163 -0.88 2.98 21.80
CA PHE A 163 -1.25 4.36 22.17
C PHE A 163 -0.54 4.84 23.44
N ASP A 164 0.45 4.08 23.88
CA ASP A 164 1.30 4.41 25.00
C ASP A 164 2.78 4.13 24.63
N PRO A 165 3.65 5.14 24.63
CA PRO A 165 3.38 6.56 24.92
C PRO A 165 2.48 7.20 23.85
N PRO A 166 1.65 8.21 24.25
CA PRO A 166 0.79 8.90 23.29
C PRO A 166 1.63 9.73 22.31
N TRP A 167 1.16 9.78 21.07
CA TRP A 167 1.80 10.61 20.05
C TRP A 167 1.72 12.09 20.43
N ASP A 168 2.81 12.80 20.16
CA ASP A 168 2.93 14.24 20.32
C ASP A 168 3.57 14.88 19.09
N ARG A 169 3.18 16.11 18.79
CA ARG A 169 3.70 16.88 17.65
C ARG A 169 5.21 17.06 17.66
N SER A 170 5.85 16.95 18.81
CA SER A 170 7.31 17.01 18.92
C SER A 170 8.01 15.82 18.26
N MET A 171 7.29 14.71 18.08
CA MET A 171 7.81 13.49 17.43
C MET A 171 7.92 13.62 15.92
N MET A 172 7.27 14.62 15.30
CA MET A 172 7.37 14.90 13.88
C MET A 172 8.75 15.34 13.48
N SER A 173 9.19 14.96 12.29
CA SER A 173 10.41 15.52 11.69
C SER A 173 10.29 17.03 11.46
N ASP A 174 11.41 17.72 11.33
CA ASP A 174 11.40 19.15 11.04
C ASP A 174 10.79 19.43 9.67
N GLU A 175 10.97 18.50 8.73
CA GLU A 175 10.39 18.55 7.39
C GLU A 175 8.87 18.46 7.42
N ALA A 176 8.32 17.53 8.20
CA ALA A 176 6.88 17.41 8.42
C ALA A 176 6.29 18.68 9.07
N LYS A 177 6.97 19.24 10.06
CA LYS A 177 6.57 20.51 10.69
C LYS A 177 6.54 21.67 9.70
N LEU A 178 7.52 21.74 8.80
CA LEU A 178 7.58 22.74 7.73
C LEU A 178 6.41 22.58 6.75
N GLN A 179 6.14 21.37 6.30
CA GLN A 179 5.03 21.10 5.36
C GLN A 179 3.67 21.47 5.95
N LEU A 180 3.50 21.29 7.25
CA LEU A 180 2.26 21.61 7.97
C LEU A 180 2.20 23.08 8.47
N GLY A 181 3.23 23.89 8.19
CA GLY A 181 3.29 25.29 8.60
C GLY A 181 3.42 25.49 10.11
N MET A 182 3.99 24.52 10.79
CA MET A 182 4.18 24.52 12.25
C MET A 182 5.63 24.93 12.58
N PHE A 183 5.83 26.18 12.93
CA PHE A 183 7.12 26.74 13.36
C PHE A 183 7.12 27.04 14.85
#